data_02fa63171362bdb6bd85c222896aae9b
#
_entry.id   02fa63171362bdb6bd85c222896aae9b
#
_cell.length_a   1.000
_cell.length_b   1.000
_cell.length_c   1.000
_cell.angle_alpha   90.00
_cell.angle_beta   90.00
_cell.angle_gamma   90.00
#
_symmetry.space_group_name_H-M   'P 1'
#
loop_
_entity.id
_entity.type
_entity.pdbx_description
1 polymer ?
#
loop_
_entity_poly.entity_id
_entity_poly.type
_entity_poly.pdbx_seq_one_letter_code
_entity_poly.pdbx_strand_id
1 'polypeptide(L)'
;YAENGNSHPDDYQNSANYESQMYEHILTEAYGGKEKIKTHHVWLMFKRNLEQDVQKIQKYLDTKVYNCTEGGARIEGTIEKPFLWACENLLDKDLNKPFEKLEPLSLNKQNEFLLKAYYKVCKSIKHC
;
A
#
# COMPACT_ATOMS: atom_id res chain seq x y z
N TYR A 1 -4.96 -8.17 0.45
CA TYR A 1 -6.26 -8.16 -0.24
C TYR A 1 -7.15 -9.15 0.46
N ALA A 2 -8.42 -8.80 0.68
CA ALA A 2 -9.37 -9.67 1.33
C ALA A 2 -9.62 -10.93 0.49
N GLU A 3 -10.03 -12.04 1.11
CA GLU A 3 -10.30 -13.31 0.42
C GLU A 3 -11.36 -13.20 -0.68
N ASN A 4 -12.25 -12.20 -0.58
CA ASN A 4 -13.26 -11.88 -1.60
C ASN A 4 -12.71 -11.10 -2.81
N GLY A 5 -11.42 -10.80 -2.87
CA GLY A 5 -10.78 -10.04 -3.94
C GLY A 5 -10.98 -8.53 -3.87
N ASN A 6 -11.64 -8.01 -2.85
CA ASN A 6 -11.84 -6.58 -2.68
C ASN A 6 -10.54 -5.90 -2.22
N SER A 7 -10.22 -4.77 -2.81
CA SER A 7 -9.09 -3.91 -2.43
C SER A 7 -9.47 -2.83 -1.41
N HIS A 8 -10.75 -2.71 -1.09
CA HIS A 8 -11.32 -1.69 -0.21
C HIS A 8 -12.27 -2.31 0.80
N PRO A 9 -12.58 -1.61 1.92
CA PRO A 9 -13.62 -2.02 2.86
C PRO A 9 -14.99 -2.18 2.18
N ASP A 10 -15.85 -3.03 2.76
CA ASP A 10 -17.13 -3.42 2.17
C ASP A 10 -18.14 -2.26 1.99
N ASP A 11 -17.97 -1.16 2.72
CA ASP A 11 -18.75 0.07 2.60
C ASP A 11 -18.36 0.91 1.37
N TYR A 12 -17.22 0.65 0.78
CA TYR A 12 -16.81 1.26 -0.46
C TYR A 12 -17.41 0.49 -1.63
N GLN A 13 -18.54 0.99 -2.15
CA GLN A 13 -19.19 0.41 -3.33
C GLN A 13 -18.25 0.50 -4.54
N ASN A 14 -17.43 -0.49 -4.67
CA ASN A 14 -16.59 -0.63 -5.83
C ASN A 14 -17.18 -1.69 -6.75
N SER A 15 -17.06 -1.49 -8.04
CA SER A 15 -17.35 -2.46 -9.09
C SER A 15 -16.44 -3.70 -9.05
N ALA A 16 -15.86 -4.03 -7.89
CA ALA A 16 -14.91 -5.13 -7.71
C ALA A 16 -15.46 -6.49 -8.17
N ASN A 17 -16.77 -6.71 -8.03
CA ASN A 17 -17.43 -7.89 -8.59
C ASN A 17 -17.38 -7.94 -10.12
N TYR A 18 -17.21 -6.79 -10.77
CA TYR A 18 -17.10 -6.69 -12.22
C TYR A 18 -15.69 -7.08 -12.70
N GLU A 19 -14.67 -6.65 -11.96
CA GLU A 19 -13.28 -6.95 -12.30
C GLU A 19 -12.93 -8.43 -12.09
N SER A 20 -13.44 -9.07 -11.04
CA SER A 20 -13.12 -10.47 -10.76
C SER A 20 -13.59 -11.45 -11.83
N GLN A 21 -14.60 -11.09 -12.62
CA GLN A 21 -15.14 -11.92 -13.70
C GLN A 21 -14.40 -11.72 -15.04
N MET A 22 -13.69 -10.59 -15.21
CA MET A 22 -13.03 -10.25 -16.46
C MET A 22 -11.58 -10.71 -16.58
N TYR A 23 -10.92 -11.09 -15.46
CA TYR A 23 -9.51 -11.43 -15.48
C TYR A 23 -9.25 -12.91 -15.33
N GLU A 24 -8.36 -13.41 -16.18
CA GLU A 24 -7.86 -14.78 -16.06
C GLU A 24 -7.15 -14.96 -14.70
N HIS A 25 -7.56 -15.99 -13.97
CA HIS A 25 -6.98 -16.29 -12.67
C HIS A 25 -5.63 -16.99 -12.82
N ILE A 26 -4.62 -16.40 -12.20
CA ILE A 26 -3.27 -16.94 -12.11
C ILE A 26 -3.05 -17.45 -10.69
N LEU A 27 -2.32 -18.54 -10.55
CA LEU A 27 -1.92 -19.06 -9.24
C LEU A 27 -0.59 -18.43 -8.82
N THR A 28 -0.55 -17.92 -7.60
CA THR A 28 0.69 -17.45 -6.94
C THR A 28 0.83 -18.12 -5.58
N GLU A 29 2.05 -18.08 -5.03
CA GLU A 29 2.34 -18.64 -3.73
C GLU A 29 1.61 -17.86 -2.63
N ALA A 30 0.98 -18.58 -1.70
CA ALA A 30 0.28 -18.01 -0.56
C ALA A 30 1.26 -17.65 0.56
N TYR A 31 0.83 -16.77 1.48
CA TYR A 31 1.51 -16.52 2.74
C TYR A 31 1.83 -17.85 3.44
N GLY A 32 3.03 -17.98 4.00
CA GLY A 32 3.50 -19.23 4.59
C GLY A 32 4.12 -20.22 3.60
N GLY A 33 4.01 -19.99 2.29
CA GLY A 33 4.68 -20.77 1.25
C GLY A 33 4.21 -22.22 1.06
N LYS A 34 3.08 -22.62 1.67
CA LYS A 34 2.58 -24.01 1.61
C LYS A 34 1.51 -24.23 0.55
N GLU A 35 0.80 -23.18 0.20
CA GLU A 35 -0.36 -23.25 -0.67
C GLU A 35 -0.24 -22.25 -1.83
N LYS A 36 -1.17 -22.34 -2.77
CA LYS A 36 -1.30 -21.36 -3.86
C LYS A 36 -2.67 -20.71 -3.78
N ILE A 37 -2.71 -19.43 -4.06
CA ILE A 37 -3.95 -18.63 -4.13
C ILE A 37 -4.16 -18.09 -5.54
N LYS A 38 -5.41 -17.80 -5.86
CA LYS A 38 -5.77 -17.15 -7.12
C LYS A 38 -5.46 -15.66 -7.07
N THR A 39 -4.91 -15.15 -8.14
CA THR A 39 -4.67 -13.72 -8.38
C THR A 39 -4.92 -13.41 -9.85
N HIS A 40 -4.71 -12.17 -10.26
CA HIS A 40 -4.74 -11.78 -11.68
C HIS A 40 -3.51 -10.93 -12.04
N HIS A 41 -3.32 -10.67 -13.33
CA HIS A 41 -2.11 -10.02 -13.84
C HIS A 41 -1.77 -8.70 -13.17
N VAL A 42 -2.77 -7.86 -12.88
CA VAL A 42 -2.54 -6.54 -12.25
C VAL A 42 -1.99 -6.71 -10.84
N TRP A 43 -2.61 -7.58 -10.03
CA TRP A 43 -2.12 -7.86 -8.67
C TRP A 43 -0.74 -8.53 -8.67
N LEU A 44 -0.48 -9.40 -9.63
CA LEU A 44 0.84 -10.02 -9.79
C LEU A 44 1.91 -8.97 -10.14
N MET A 45 1.56 -7.98 -10.97
CA MET A 45 2.45 -6.87 -11.28
C MET A 45 2.77 -6.03 -10.03
N PHE A 46 1.76 -5.67 -9.22
CA PHE A 46 1.98 -4.97 -7.95
C PHE A 46 2.84 -5.78 -6.98
N LYS A 47 2.57 -7.08 -6.86
CA LYS A 47 3.41 -7.99 -6.07
C LYS A 47 4.87 -7.92 -6.49
N ARG A 48 5.16 -8.06 -7.79
CA ARG A 48 6.52 -8.02 -8.35
C ARG A 48 7.22 -6.68 -8.10
N ASN A 49 6.50 -5.57 -8.26
CA ASN A 49 7.04 -4.25 -7.97
C ASN A 49 7.41 -4.11 -6.49
N LEU A 50 6.53 -4.57 -5.60
CA LEU A 50 6.78 -4.57 -4.16
C LEU A 50 8.00 -5.44 -3.81
N GLU A 51 8.14 -6.62 -4.40
CA GLU A 51 9.29 -7.51 -4.20
C GLU A 51 10.61 -6.86 -4.66
N GLN A 52 10.59 -6.15 -5.79
CA GLN A 52 11.76 -5.39 -6.25
C GLN A 52 12.13 -4.25 -5.29
N ASP A 53 11.13 -3.56 -4.74
CA ASP A 53 11.39 -2.50 -3.77
C ASP A 53 11.90 -3.05 -2.44
N VAL A 54 11.38 -4.18 -1.98
CA VAL A 54 11.93 -4.92 -0.82
C VAL A 54 13.40 -5.27 -1.04
N GLN A 55 13.75 -5.81 -2.20
CA GLN A 55 15.15 -6.14 -2.53
C GLN A 55 16.06 -4.90 -2.54
N LYS A 56 15.58 -3.76 -3.09
CA LYS A 56 16.33 -2.50 -3.06
C LYS A 56 16.54 -1.99 -1.64
N ILE A 57 15.47 -2.00 -0.81
CA ILE A 57 15.52 -1.56 0.59
C ILE A 57 16.56 -2.39 1.35
N GLN A 58 16.52 -3.71 1.22
CA GLN A 58 17.48 -4.61 1.88
C GLN A 58 18.90 -4.36 1.40
N LYS A 59 19.10 -4.18 0.10
CA LYS A 59 20.44 -3.96 -0.48
C LYS A 59 21.07 -2.64 -0.06
N TYR A 60 20.30 -1.57 0.00
CA TYR A 60 20.84 -0.21 0.20
C TYR A 60 20.71 0.30 1.63
N LEU A 61 19.77 -0.19 2.41
CA LEU A 61 19.45 0.32 3.75
C LEU A 61 19.69 -0.70 4.87
N ASP A 62 20.09 -1.93 4.54
CA ASP A 62 20.23 -3.05 5.50
C ASP A 62 19.00 -3.18 6.43
N THR A 63 17.82 -2.98 5.86
CA THR A 63 16.56 -2.93 6.61
C THR A 63 15.80 -4.24 6.41
N LYS A 64 15.32 -4.83 7.50
CA LYS A 64 14.42 -5.98 7.45
C LYS A 64 13.01 -5.53 7.14
N VAL A 65 12.36 -6.20 6.19
CA VAL A 65 10.96 -5.96 5.84
C VAL A 65 10.12 -7.15 6.29
N TYR A 66 9.09 -6.86 7.08
CA TYR A 66 8.19 -7.89 7.62
C TYR A 66 6.84 -7.86 6.89
N ASN A 67 6.35 -9.04 6.55
CA ASN A 67 4.99 -9.24 6.07
C ASN A 67 4.14 -9.81 7.20
N CYS A 68 3.23 -9.00 7.73
CA CYS A 68 2.36 -9.35 8.84
C CYS A 68 0.89 -9.40 8.44
N THR A 69 0.60 -9.72 7.17
CA THR A 69 -0.79 -9.79 6.67
C THR A 69 -1.53 -11.05 7.10
N GLU A 70 -0.81 -12.08 7.51
CA GLU A 70 -1.33 -13.38 7.98
C GLU A 70 -2.21 -14.10 6.94
N GLY A 71 -2.12 -13.68 5.68
CA GLY A 71 -2.84 -14.27 4.56
C GLY A 71 -2.48 -13.60 3.23
N GLY A 72 -3.21 -13.96 2.17
CA GLY A 72 -2.98 -13.43 0.84
C GLY A 72 -1.74 -14.00 0.15
N ALA A 73 -1.17 -13.28 -0.80
CA ALA A 73 0.01 -13.70 -1.55
C ALA A 73 1.29 -13.52 -0.71
N ARG A 74 2.18 -14.49 -0.80
CA ARG A 74 3.54 -14.36 -0.29
C ARG A 74 4.27 -13.24 -1.04
N ILE A 75 4.97 -12.39 -0.30
CA ILE A 75 5.84 -11.35 -0.85
C ILE A 75 7.30 -11.81 -0.65
N GLU A 76 7.96 -12.11 -1.74
CA GLU A 76 9.33 -12.62 -1.70
C GLU A 76 10.30 -11.56 -1.13
N GLY A 77 11.28 -12.03 -0.35
CA GLY A 77 12.22 -11.15 0.33
C GLY A 77 11.73 -10.60 1.67
N THR A 78 10.45 -10.79 2.03
CA THR A 78 9.93 -10.40 3.34
C THR A 78 10.05 -11.51 4.37
N ILE A 79 10.09 -11.14 5.63
CA ILE A 79 10.02 -12.07 6.77
C ILE A 79 8.55 -12.15 7.22
N GLU A 80 7.94 -13.30 7.04
CA GLU A 80 6.56 -13.53 7.46
C GLU A 80 6.46 -13.73 8.97
N LYS A 81 5.65 -12.92 9.63
CA LYS A 81 5.40 -12.97 11.08
C LYS A 81 3.94 -12.60 11.37
N PRO A 82 3.34 -13.14 12.44
CA PRO A 82 2.05 -12.65 12.91
C PRO A 82 2.11 -11.17 13.26
N PHE A 83 1.02 -10.44 13.04
CA PHE A 83 0.95 -9.02 13.36
C PHE A 83 1.15 -8.75 14.86
N LEU A 84 0.58 -9.61 15.71
CA LEU A 84 0.79 -9.52 17.16
C LEU A 84 2.28 -9.61 17.53
N TRP A 85 3.02 -10.53 16.89
CA TRP A 85 4.46 -10.62 17.09
C TRP A 85 5.17 -9.29 16.77
N ALA A 86 4.79 -8.64 15.68
CA ALA A 86 5.37 -7.35 15.30
C ALA A 86 5.08 -6.27 16.36
N CYS A 87 3.85 -6.23 16.88
CA CYS A 87 3.49 -5.32 17.97
C CYS A 87 4.34 -5.54 19.22
N GLU A 88 4.52 -6.79 19.63
CA GLU A 88 5.24 -7.14 20.84
C GLU A 88 6.76 -6.97 20.75
N ASN A 89 7.34 -7.14 19.54
CA ASN A 89 8.79 -7.19 19.38
C ASN A 89 9.39 -5.95 18.68
N LEU A 90 8.58 -5.19 17.94
CA LEU A 90 9.07 -4.05 17.16
C LEU A 90 8.51 -2.70 17.65
N LEU A 91 7.41 -2.71 18.40
CA LEU A 91 6.74 -1.50 18.87
C LEU A 91 6.85 -1.37 20.41
N ASP A 92 7.96 -1.79 20.98
CA ASP A 92 8.22 -1.81 22.43
C ASP A 92 8.58 -0.46 23.04
N LYS A 93 8.76 0.57 22.23
CA LYS A 93 9.22 1.90 22.67
C LYS A 93 8.29 3.00 22.22
N ASP A 94 7.91 3.84 23.17
CA ASP A 94 7.33 5.13 22.85
C ASP A 94 8.32 5.93 21.97
N LEU A 95 7.97 6.10 20.72
CA LEU A 95 8.69 7.00 19.85
C LEU A 95 8.40 8.43 20.31
N ASN A 96 9.19 8.93 21.24
CA ASN A 96 9.15 10.32 21.66
C ASN A 96 9.64 11.21 20.51
N LYS A 97 8.92 11.18 19.40
CA LYS A 97 9.11 12.09 18.28
C LYS A 97 8.16 13.26 18.50
N PRO A 98 8.66 14.42 18.93
CA PRO A 98 7.84 15.60 18.92
C PRO A 98 7.51 15.91 17.45
N PHE A 99 6.30 15.54 17.02
CA PHE A 99 5.75 16.12 15.81
C PHE A 99 5.48 17.58 16.14
N GLU A 100 6.26 18.48 15.54
CA GLU A 100 5.93 19.90 15.60
C GLU A 100 4.48 20.06 15.13
N LYS A 101 3.66 20.65 16.00
CA LYS A 101 2.29 20.97 15.65
C LYS A 101 2.36 21.98 14.51
N LEU A 102 1.97 21.54 13.31
CA LEU A 102 1.93 22.45 12.16
C LEU A 102 0.97 23.59 12.49
N GLU A 103 1.49 24.80 12.60
CA GLU A 103 0.66 25.98 12.75
C GLU A 103 -0.22 26.15 11.50
N PRO A 104 -1.51 26.41 11.65
CA PRO A 104 -2.38 26.61 10.51
C PRO A 104 -1.89 27.81 9.70
N LEU A 105 -1.84 27.64 8.40
CA LEU A 105 -1.49 28.73 7.50
C LEU A 105 -2.42 29.93 7.72
N SER A 106 -1.86 31.13 7.74
CA SER A 106 -2.66 32.34 7.77
C SER A 106 -3.64 32.39 6.59
N LEU A 107 -4.79 33.03 6.76
CA LEU A 107 -5.85 33.08 5.75
C LEU A 107 -5.32 33.61 4.39
N ASN A 108 -4.42 34.60 4.42
CA ASN A 108 -3.81 35.13 3.21
C ASN A 108 -2.96 34.09 2.48
N LYS A 109 -2.18 33.28 3.18
CA LYS A 109 -1.39 32.19 2.59
C LYS A 109 -2.27 31.08 2.06
N GLN A 110 -3.35 30.73 2.77
CA GLN A 110 -4.33 29.75 2.29
C GLN A 110 -4.94 30.20 0.96
N ASN A 111 -5.39 31.48 0.88
CA ASN A 111 -5.96 32.04 -0.34
C ASN A 111 -4.93 32.10 -1.49
N GLU A 112 -3.67 32.43 -1.21
CA GLU A 112 -2.60 32.43 -2.20
C GLU A 112 -2.36 31.02 -2.77
N PHE A 113 -2.32 29.99 -1.93
CA PHE A 113 -2.15 28.60 -2.38
C PHE A 113 -3.36 28.09 -3.14
N LEU A 114 -4.57 28.42 -2.72
CA LEU A 114 -5.79 28.08 -3.44
C LEU A 114 -5.81 28.72 -4.83
N LEU A 115 -5.43 29.96 -4.95
CA LEU A 115 -5.35 30.67 -6.22
C LEU A 115 -4.31 30.04 -7.16
N LYS A 116 -3.13 29.72 -6.64
CA LYS A 116 -2.08 29.00 -7.38
C LYS A 116 -2.55 27.63 -7.87
N ALA A 117 -3.23 26.87 -7.00
CA ALA A 117 -3.80 25.57 -7.37
C ALA A 117 -4.86 25.72 -8.46
N TYR A 118 -5.76 26.69 -8.32
CA TYR A 118 -6.78 26.99 -9.34
C TYR A 118 -6.16 27.28 -10.72
N TYR A 119 -5.18 28.18 -10.78
CA TYR A 119 -4.49 28.48 -12.05
C TYR A 119 -3.78 27.28 -12.62
N LYS A 120 -3.18 26.44 -11.79
CA LYS A 120 -2.51 25.21 -12.24
C LYS A 120 -3.49 24.24 -12.87
N VAL A 121 -4.66 24.04 -12.26
CA VAL A 121 -5.72 23.20 -12.78
C VAL A 121 -6.28 23.77 -14.09
N CYS A 122 -6.60 25.07 -14.13
CA CYS A 122 -7.08 25.72 -15.37
C CYS A 122 -6.07 25.61 -16.51
N LYS A 123 -4.78 25.72 -16.22
CA LYS A 123 -3.72 25.56 -17.23
C LYS A 123 -3.65 24.10 -17.72
N SER A 124 -3.81 23.12 -16.84
CA SER A 124 -3.82 21.70 -17.22
C SER A 124 -4.99 21.36 -18.13
N ILE A 125 -6.18 21.87 -17.85
CA ILE A 125 -7.39 21.64 -18.67
C ILE A 125 -7.24 22.23 -20.08
N LYS A 126 -6.54 23.36 -20.24
CA LYS A 126 -6.32 23.97 -21.56
C LYS A 126 -5.33 23.19 -22.44
N HIS A 127 -4.61 22.23 -21.88
CA HIS A 127 -3.63 21.41 -22.58
C HIS A 127 -4.11 19.97 -22.85
N CYS A 128 -5.35 19.64 -22.42
CA CYS A 128 -6.07 18.43 -22.79
C CYS A 128 -6.98 18.70 -24.00
#